data_5e7ff0892ef99ca72fa8f2c9d5caba85
#
_entry.id   5e7ff0892ef99ca72fa8f2c9d5caba85
#
_cell.length_a   1.000
_cell.length_b   1.000
_cell.length_c   1.000
_cell.angle_alpha   90.00
_cell.angle_beta   90.00
_cell.angle_gamma   90.00
#
_symmetry.space_group_name_H-M   'P 1'
#
loop_
_entity.id
_entity.type
_entity.pdbx_description
1 polymer ?
#
loop_
_entity_poly.entity_id
_entity_poly.type
_entity_poly.pdbx_seq_one_letter_code
_entity_poly.pdbx_strand_id
1 'polypeptide(L)'
;MMKLFLAVLLALAMAVPATAATPLHVIFDTDMGNDVDDALALAMLHAFASRGEVKLLAVTVSKDNPWAAEYVRMVDEYYGRGTIPVGIVHDGKTQDDGLYVKQICELHHRRPNQAAVVDAVELLRKTLAGEQDGAVTLIQVGFSTNLARLIESKPDRYSGLNGMDLVKKKVRLLTVMAGNFAENKPEYNVMTDVPAAQKLFAGWPTDVYFSGFEVGLAILYPASSIEHDFPAGNPVAEAYRVYAKMPYDRPTWDLTTVLYDLRPDRGYFDVSPPGNVVVAANGATTFKPSPQGKRYFLKVNPVQAARVRDACVWLASQPK
;
A
#
# COMPACT_ATOMS: atom_id res chain seq x y z
N MET A 1 -32.49 -13.24 69.48
CA MET A 1 -31.20 -12.82 68.91
C MET A 1 -30.88 -13.67 67.69
N MET A 2 -31.16 -13.18 66.51
CA MET A 2 -31.02 -13.92 65.27
C MET A 2 -29.83 -13.28 64.50
N LYS A 3 -28.74 -14.01 64.35
CA LYS A 3 -27.53 -13.55 63.67
C LYS A 3 -27.71 -13.75 62.16
N LEU A 4 -27.76 -12.64 61.45
CA LEU A 4 -27.80 -12.58 60.00
C LEU A 4 -26.37 -12.78 59.47
N PHE A 5 -26.10 -13.89 58.76
CA PHE A 5 -24.85 -14.11 58.04
C PHE A 5 -24.97 -13.49 56.62
N LEU A 6 -24.23 -12.45 56.37
CA LEU A 6 -24.07 -11.85 55.05
C LEU A 6 -22.95 -12.56 54.28
N ALA A 7 -23.31 -13.38 53.30
CA ALA A 7 -22.36 -14.02 52.41
C ALA A 7 -22.00 -13.07 51.30
N VAL A 8 -20.76 -12.59 51.29
CA VAL A 8 -20.18 -11.79 50.17
C VAL A 8 -19.69 -12.76 49.12
N LEU A 9 -20.40 -12.87 47.99
CA LEU A 9 -19.92 -13.56 46.81
C LEU A 9 -18.89 -12.64 46.08
N LEU A 10 -17.61 -13.03 46.17
CA LEU A 10 -16.53 -12.43 45.38
C LEU A 10 -16.59 -13.05 43.99
N ALA A 11 -17.14 -12.31 42.97
CA ALA A 11 -17.07 -12.72 41.59
C ALA A 11 -15.65 -12.48 41.06
N LEU A 12 -14.85 -13.55 40.94
CA LEU A 12 -13.59 -13.49 40.22
C LEU A 12 -13.89 -13.36 38.74
N ALA A 13 -13.79 -12.13 38.17
CA ALA A 13 -13.79 -11.92 36.75
C ALA A 13 -12.47 -12.50 36.19
N MET A 14 -12.53 -13.68 35.58
CA MET A 14 -11.42 -14.20 34.78
C MET A 14 -11.28 -13.29 33.58
N ALA A 15 -10.26 -12.45 33.56
CA ALA A 15 -9.81 -11.73 32.36
C ALA A 15 -9.31 -12.79 31.35
N VAL A 16 -10.14 -13.08 30.35
CA VAL A 16 -9.70 -13.87 29.19
C VAL A 16 -8.61 -13.02 28.52
N PRO A 17 -7.36 -13.50 28.39
CA PRO A 17 -6.35 -12.74 27.65
C PRO A 17 -6.86 -12.54 26.23
N ALA A 18 -7.02 -11.31 25.81
CA ALA A 18 -7.26 -10.99 24.41
C ALA A 18 -6.04 -11.51 23.63
N THR A 19 -6.22 -12.59 22.88
CA THR A 19 -5.18 -13.05 21.95
C THR A 19 -4.94 -11.92 20.97
N ALA A 20 -3.73 -11.33 21.00
CA ALA A 20 -3.34 -10.34 20.02
C ALA A 20 -3.54 -10.95 18.63
N ALA A 21 -4.28 -10.27 17.77
CA ALA A 21 -4.47 -10.72 16.40
C ALA A 21 -3.10 -10.89 15.73
N THR A 22 -2.90 -11.95 14.96
CA THR A 22 -1.67 -12.15 14.20
C THR A 22 -1.51 -11.01 13.21
N PRO A 23 -0.35 -10.33 13.17
CA PRO A 23 -0.12 -9.24 12.22
C PRO A 23 -0.34 -9.69 10.77
N LEU A 24 -0.92 -8.84 9.95
CA LEU A 24 -1.02 -9.08 8.51
C LEU A 24 0.36 -8.97 7.87
N HIS A 25 0.73 -9.94 7.05
CA HIS A 25 1.98 -9.94 6.29
C HIS A 25 1.80 -9.17 5.00
N VAL A 26 2.45 -8.02 4.88
CA VAL A 26 2.25 -7.06 3.79
C VAL A 26 3.52 -6.89 2.97
N ILE A 27 3.37 -6.88 1.65
CA ILE A 27 4.36 -6.35 0.70
C ILE A 27 3.75 -5.10 0.07
N PHE A 28 4.50 -4.01 0.02
CA PHE A 28 4.09 -2.72 -0.55
C PHE A 28 4.84 -2.46 -1.84
N ASP A 29 4.12 -2.21 -2.95
CA ASP A 29 4.68 -1.87 -4.26
C ASP A 29 4.24 -0.46 -4.65
N THR A 30 5.19 0.45 -4.87
CA THR A 30 5.00 1.90 -4.97
C THR A 30 5.79 2.49 -6.14
N ASP A 31 5.34 3.58 -6.73
CA ASP A 31 6.13 4.39 -7.66
C ASP A 31 6.68 5.68 -7.00
N MET A 32 7.06 5.55 -5.74
CA MET A 32 7.59 6.57 -4.85
C MET A 32 8.41 7.64 -5.59
N GLY A 33 7.99 8.89 -5.46
CA GLY A 33 8.65 10.03 -6.07
C GLY A 33 7.89 10.67 -7.21
N ASN A 34 6.86 10.03 -7.76
CA ASN A 34 5.97 10.63 -8.75
C ASN A 34 4.89 11.48 -8.08
N ASP A 35 4.20 10.92 -7.09
CA ASP A 35 3.28 11.67 -6.22
C ASP A 35 3.76 11.57 -4.76
N VAL A 36 3.23 12.43 -3.88
CA VAL A 36 3.65 12.47 -2.48
C VAL A 36 2.78 11.62 -1.57
N ASP A 37 1.63 11.20 -2.02
CA ASP A 37 0.74 10.33 -1.24
C ASP A 37 1.29 8.92 -1.05
N ASP A 38 2.19 8.43 -1.92
CA ASP A 38 3.05 7.27 -1.67
C ASP A 38 3.76 7.34 -0.31
N ALA A 39 4.36 8.49 0.00
CA ALA A 39 5.08 8.69 1.25
C ALA A 39 4.15 8.66 2.47
N LEU A 40 2.95 9.25 2.36
CA LEU A 40 1.94 9.18 3.40
C LEU A 40 1.39 7.76 3.58
N ALA A 41 1.22 7.01 2.48
CA ALA A 41 0.79 5.61 2.52
C ALA A 41 1.83 4.72 3.23
N LEU A 42 3.12 4.93 2.96
CA LEU A 42 4.21 4.23 3.67
C LEU A 42 4.22 4.59 5.16
N ALA A 43 4.01 5.87 5.52
CA ALA A 43 3.87 6.28 6.92
C ALA A 43 2.70 5.56 7.62
N MET A 44 1.55 5.42 6.96
CA MET A 44 0.42 4.65 7.49
C MET A 44 0.79 3.18 7.74
N LEU A 45 1.53 2.54 6.84
CA LEU A 45 2.00 1.16 7.04
C LEU A 45 2.92 1.05 8.27
N HIS A 46 3.79 2.03 8.48
CA HIS A 46 4.61 2.09 9.69
C HIS A 46 3.79 2.29 10.96
N ALA A 47 2.75 3.11 10.92
CA ALA A 47 1.82 3.27 12.03
C ALA A 47 1.11 1.96 12.38
N PHE A 48 0.61 1.22 11.40
CA PHE A 48 0.03 -0.10 11.59
C PHE A 48 1.06 -1.11 12.14
N ALA A 49 2.30 -1.05 11.66
CA ALA A 49 3.38 -1.92 12.17
C ALA A 49 3.74 -1.58 13.63
N SER A 50 3.75 -0.30 14.02
CA SER A 50 3.97 0.13 15.41
C SER A 50 2.87 -0.37 16.36
N ARG A 51 1.68 -0.57 15.84
CA ARG A 51 0.53 -1.11 16.57
C ARG A 51 0.48 -2.64 16.61
N GLY A 52 1.46 -3.30 15.97
CA GLY A 52 1.49 -4.77 15.87
C GLY A 52 0.43 -5.37 14.93
N GLU A 53 -0.19 -4.56 14.07
CA GLU A 53 -1.24 -4.98 13.17
C GLU A 53 -0.71 -5.45 11.81
N VAL A 54 0.49 -4.97 11.43
CA VAL A 54 1.16 -5.28 10.17
C VAL A 54 2.59 -5.72 10.43
N LYS A 55 3.04 -6.70 9.67
CA LYS A 55 4.44 -7.02 9.42
C LYS A 55 4.75 -6.64 7.98
N LEU A 56 5.40 -5.49 7.77
CA LEU A 56 5.86 -5.05 6.46
C LEU A 56 7.08 -5.90 6.07
N LEU A 57 6.89 -6.80 5.10
CA LEU A 57 7.89 -7.80 4.72
C LEU A 57 8.92 -7.26 3.75
N ALA A 58 8.48 -6.39 2.84
CA ALA A 58 9.31 -5.78 1.81
C ALA A 58 8.59 -4.56 1.20
N VAL A 59 9.37 -3.65 0.65
CA VAL A 59 8.87 -2.58 -0.24
C VAL A 59 9.52 -2.77 -1.61
N THR A 60 8.71 -2.75 -2.68
CA THR A 60 9.21 -2.76 -4.05
C THR A 60 8.85 -1.46 -4.76
N VAL A 61 9.78 -0.93 -5.55
CA VAL A 61 9.65 0.35 -6.24
C VAL A 61 9.51 0.09 -7.73
N SER A 62 8.40 0.54 -8.33
CA SER A 62 8.11 0.40 -9.76
C SER A 62 8.59 1.61 -10.59
N LYS A 63 9.00 2.69 -9.94
CA LYS A 63 9.75 3.79 -10.57
C LYS A 63 11.21 3.39 -10.73
N ASP A 64 11.72 3.47 -11.98
CA ASP A 64 13.12 3.11 -12.29
C ASP A 64 14.08 4.28 -12.01
N ASN A 65 14.17 4.63 -10.72
CA ASN A 65 15.06 5.70 -10.26
C ASN A 65 15.64 5.36 -8.86
N PRO A 66 16.97 5.36 -8.70
CA PRO A 66 17.61 4.93 -7.46
C PRO A 66 17.32 5.84 -6.25
N TRP A 67 16.95 7.10 -6.46
CA TRP A 67 16.55 8.00 -5.36
C TRP A 67 15.22 7.58 -4.74
N ALA A 68 14.31 7.01 -5.53
CA ALA A 68 13.04 6.48 -5.02
C ALA A 68 13.26 5.36 -3.99
N ALA A 69 14.11 4.39 -4.31
CA ALA A 69 14.46 3.31 -3.39
C ALA A 69 15.23 3.82 -2.16
N GLU A 70 16.13 4.79 -2.33
CA GLU A 70 16.86 5.39 -1.20
C GLU A 70 15.93 6.18 -0.28
N TYR A 71 14.95 6.90 -0.83
CA TYR A 71 13.94 7.60 -0.03
C TYR A 71 13.09 6.63 0.79
N VAL A 72 12.63 5.53 0.19
CA VAL A 72 11.91 4.46 0.92
C VAL A 72 12.76 3.95 2.09
N ARG A 73 14.03 3.60 1.86
CA ARG A 73 14.95 3.14 2.92
C ARG A 73 15.12 4.18 4.03
N MET A 74 15.20 5.45 3.67
CA MET A 74 15.29 6.54 4.63
C MET A 74 14.03 6.66 5.50
N VAL A 75 12.85 6.53 4.90
CA VAL A 75 11.58 6.53 5.65
C VAL A 75 11.50 5.31 6.56
N ASP A 76 11.85 4.11 6.08
CA ASP A 76 11.88 2.90 6.90
C ASP A 76 12.82 3.06 8.12
N GLU A 77 14.02 3.62 7.91
CA GLU A 77 14.97 3.90 8.98
C GLU A 77 14.44 4.95 9.96
N TYR A 78 13.78 6.01 9.46
CA TYR A 78 13.15 7.03 10.31
C TYR A 78 12.15 6.39 11.28
N TYR A 79 11.34 5.42 10.82
CA TYR A 79 10.40 4.69 11.67
C TYR A 79 11.03 3.51 12.43
N GLY A 80 12.37 3.41 12.49
CA GLY A 80 13.09 2.37 13.23
C GLY A 80 13.02 0.97 12.58
N ARG A 81 12.77 0.90 11.28
CA ARG A 81 12.61 -0.36 10.51
C ARG A 81 13.53 -0.45 9.30
N GLY A 82 14.71 0.11 9.37
CA GLY A 82 15.70 0.13 8.27
C GLY A 82 16.19 -1.24 7.81
N THR A 83 15.74 -2.34 8.42
CA THR A 83 16.02 -3.72 7.99
C THR A 83 15.00 -4.26 7.00
N ILE A 84 13.92 -3.52 6.71
CA ILE A 84 12.95 -3.90 5.67
C ILE A 84 13.68 -3.90 4.32
N PRO A 85 13.65 -5.03 3.58
CA PRO A 85 14.31 -5.08 2.29
C PRO A 85 13.56 -4.25 1.25
N VAL A 86 14.33 -3.50 0.44
CA VAL A 86 13.80 -2.68 -0.65
C VAL A 86 14.30 -3.23 -1.98
N GLY A 87 13.38 -3.42 -2.93
CA GLY A 87 13.66 -3.82 -4.30
C GLY A 87 13.29 -2.70 -5.27
N ILE A 88 13.95 -2.65 -6.42
CA ILE A 88 13.67 -1.68 -7.47
C ILE A 88 13.50 -2.38 -8.80
N VAL A 89 12.62 -1.83 -9.64
CA VAL A 89 12.51 -2.22 -11.04
C VAL A 89 13.78 -1.84 -11.79
N HIS A 90 14.18 -2.68 -12.73
CA HIS A 90 15.19 -2.36 -13.73
C HIS A 90 14.55 -2.36 -15.11
N ASP A 91 15.02 -1.49 -16.02
CA ASP A 91 14.43 -1.27 -17.35
C ASP A 91 12.91 -0.99 -17.28
N GLY A 92 12.54 -0.15 -16.31
CA GLY A 92 11.18 0.23 -16.00
C GLY A 92 10.77 1.57 -16.61
N LYS A 93 9.75 2.16 -16.01
CA LYS A 93 9.20 3.46 -16.41
C LYS A 93 9.67 4.56 -15.46
N THR A 94 9.49 5.83 -15.90
CA THR A 94 9.76 7.04 -15.10
C THR A 94 11.16 7.06 -14.45
N GLN A 95 12.18 7.36 -15.25
CA GLN A 95 13.59 7.38 -14.82
C GLN A 95 14.03 8.74 -14.27
N ASP A 96 13.17 9.75 -14.30
CA ASP A 96 13.45 11.09 -13.75
C ASP A 96 13.61 11.06 -12.22
N ASP A 97 14.26 12.09 -11.67
CA ASP A 97 14.56 12.20 -10.22
C ASP A 97 13.31 12.42 -9.35
N GLY A 98 12.10 12.46 -9.96
CA GLY A 98 10.85 12.75 -9.26
C GLY A 98 10.75 14.17 -8.73
N LEU A 99 9.70 14.44 -7.96
CA LEU A 99 9.41 15.80 -7.50
C LEU A 99 10.00 16.12 -6.11
N TYR A 100 10.41 15.12 -5.32
CA TYR A 100 10.89 15.34 -3.96
C TYR A 100 11.95 14.35 -3.50
N VAL A 101 11.97 13.10 -3.98
CA VAL A 101 12.81 12.02 -3.37
C VAL A 101 14.29 12.36 -3.37
N LYS A 102 14.84 12.89 -4.46
CA LYS A 102 16.23 13.31 -4.53
C LYS A 102 16.52 14.44 -3.56
N GLN A 103 15.70 15.50 -3.60
CA GLN A 103 15.90 16.68 -2.78
C GLN A 103 15.87 16.35 -1.29
N ILE A 104 14.93 15.51 -0.85
CA ILE A 104 14.83 15.11 0.56
C ILE A 104 15.98 14.18 0.95
N CYS A 105 16.37 13.21 0.11
CA CYS A 105 17.56 12.41 0.38
C CYS A 105 18.81 13.29 0.55
N GLU A 106 19.02 14.25 -0.34
CA GLU A 106 20.16 15.17 -0.25
C GLU A 106 20.13 16.05 1.01
N LEU A 107 18.96 16.53 1.42
CA LEU A 107 18.75 17.27 2.67
C LEU A 107 19.20 16.45 3.88
N HIS A 108 18.94 15.16 3.88
CA HIS A 108 19.35 14.21 4.93
C HIS A 108 20.72 13.57 4.68
N HIS A 109 21.55 14.14 3.79
CA HIS A 109 22.90 13.65 3.46
C HIS A 109 22.93 12.20 2.96
N ARG A 110 21.85 11.75 2.32
CA ARG A 110 21.72 10.41 1.74
C ARG A 110 22.14 10.39 0.28
N ARG A 111 22.60 9.23 -0.16
CA ARG A 111 22.92 8.94 -1.56
C ARG A 111 22.43 7.53 -1.89
N PRO A 112 21.96 7.29 -3.13
CA PRO A 112 21.57 5.97 -3.55
C PRO A 112 22.69 4.95 -3.35
N ASN A 113 22.34 3.84 -2.70
CA ASN A 113 23.26 2.72 -2.50
C ASN A 113 22.72 1.49 -3.27
N GLN A 114 23.17 1.32 -4.50
CA GLN A 114 22.73 0.22 -5.37
C GLN A 114 23.04 -1.16 -4.79
N ALA A 115 24.11 -1.31 -3.97
CA ALA A 115 24.44 -2.58 -3.34
C ALA A 115 23.46 -2.97 -2.21
N ALA A 116 22.67 -2.02 -1.72
CA ALA A 116 21.68 -2.25 -0.66
C ALA A 116 20.27 -2.49 -1.23
N VAL A 117 20.11 -2.47 -2.56
CA VAL A 117 18.81 -2.63 -3.24
C VAL A 117 18.92 -3.78 -4.23
N VAL A 118 17.91 -4.61 -4.29
CA VAL A 118 17.87 -5.79 -5.18
C VAL A 118 16.82 -5.59 -6.27
N ASP A 119 16.81 -6.46 -7.28
CA ASP A 119 15.73 -6.48 -8.28
C ASP A 119 14.37 -6.73 -7.61
N ALA A 120 13.36 -5.97 -8.01
CA ALA A 120 12.03 -6.03 -7.39
C ALA A 120 11.39 -7.43 -7.52
N VAL A 121 11.50 -8.07 -8.67
CA VAL A 121 10.93 -9.41 -8.90
C VAL A 121 11.69 -10.46 -8.09
N GLU A 122 13.02 -10.35 -8.02
CA GLU A 122 13.82 -11.23 -7.17
C GLU A 122 13.40 -11.10 -5.70
N LEU A 123 13.23 -9.87 -5.19
CA LEU A 123 12.77 -9.63 -3.82
C LEU A 123 11.38 -10.18 -3.57
N LEU A 124 10.43 -9.93 -4.48
CA LEU A 124 9.07 -10.46 -4.40
C LEU A 124 9.07 -11.98 -4.30
N ARG A 125 9.80 -12.66 -5.19
CA ARG A 125 9.89 -14.13 -5.19
C ARG A 125 10.52 -14.68 -3.92
N LYS A 126 11.64 -14.09 -3.47
CA LYS A 126 12.32 -14.46 -2.23
C LYS A 126 11.38 -14.32 -1.03
N THR A 127 10.70 -13.19 -0.92
CA THR A 127 9.80 -12.89 0.20
C THR A 127 8.61 -13.85 0.21
N LEU A 128 7.93 -14.00 -0.93
CA LEU A 128 6.78 -14.91 -1.05
C LEU A 128 7.18 -16.37 -0.75
N ALA A 129 8.32 -16.84 -1.23
CA ALA A 129 8.77 -18.20 -0.98
C ALA A 129 8.97 -18.50 0.50
N GLY A 130 9.40 -17.51 1.30
CA GLY A 130 9.62 -17.62 2.74
C GLY A 130 8.36 -17.62 3.60
N GLU A 131 7.22 -17.22 3.04
CA GLU A 131 5.99 -17.03 3.80
C GLU A 131 5.09 -18.28 3.78
N GLN A 132 4.12 -18.32 4.71
CA GLN A 132 3.09 -19.37 4.74
C GLN A 132 2.14 -19.22 3.54
N ASP A 133 1.49 -20.34 3.17
CA ASP A 133 0.53 -20.35 2.08
C ASP A 133 -0.70 -19.49 2.41
N GLY A 134 -1.08 -18.61 1.49
CA GLY A 134 -2.23 -17.70 1.64
C GLY A 134 -2.06 -16.64 2.73
N ALA A 135 -0.84 -16.39 3.23
CA ALA A 135 -0.62 -15.45 4.33
C ALA A 135 -0.32 -14.02 3.88
N VAL A 136 0.14 -13.81 2.65
CA VAL A 136 0.62 -12.50 2.20
C VAL A 136 -0.48 -11.70 1.54
N THR A 137 -0.56 -10.43 1.89
CA THR A 137 -1.32 -9.43 1.15
C THR A 137 -0.36 -8.51 0.40
N LEU A 138 -0.71 -8.15 -0.83
CA LEU A 138 0.04 -7.23 -1.66
C LEU A 138 -0.75 -5.94 -1.81
N ILE A 139 -0.08 -4.81 -1.58
CA ILE A 139 -0.64 -3.48 -1.79
C ILE A 139 0.20 -2.82 -2.89
N GLN A 140 -0.38 -2.62 -4.07
CA GLN A 140 0.26 -1.92 -5.18
C GLN A 140 -0.34 -0.53 -5.32
N VAL A 141 0.49 0.49 -5.23
CA VAL A 141 0.06 1.88 -5.46
C VAL A 141 0.80 2.53 -6.63
N GLY A 142 1.83 1.88 -7.15
CA GLY A 142 2.54 2.26 -8.36
C GLY A 142 2.11 1.51 -9.62
N PHE A 143 3.00 1.50 -10.62
CA PHE A 143 2.76 0.84 -11.90
C PHE A 143 2.69 -0.67 -11.77
N SER A 144 1.93 -1.32 -12.64
CA SER A 144 1.79 -2.78 -12.61
C SER A 144 3.02 -3.57 -13.04
N THR A 145 4.12 -2.91 -13.38
CA THR A 145 5.34 -3.51 -13.97
C THR A 145 5.92 -4.63 -13.13
N ASN A 146 6.14 -4.41 -11.82
CA ASN A 146 6.76 -5.40 -10.93
C ASN A 146 5.88 -6.65 -10.79
N LEU A 147 4.58 -6.48 -10.54
CA LEU A 147 3.66 -7.59 -10.32
C LEU A 147 3.33 -8.34 -11.62
N ALA A 148 3.28 -7.65 -12.77
CA ALA A 148 3.16 -8.28 -14.07
C ALA A 148 4.37 -9.15 -14.39
N ARG A 149 5.59 -8.66 -14.13
CA ARG A 149 6.83 -9.43 -14.26
C ARG A 149 6.90 -10.59 -13.27
N LEU A 150 6.40 -10.40 -12.05
CA LEU A 150 6.32 -11.47 -11.06
C LEU A 150 5.50 -12.65 -11.55
N ILE A 151 4.28 -12.44 -12.04
CA ILE A 151 3.43 -13.55 -12.51
C ILE A 151 3.99 -14.28 -13.74
N GLU A 152 4.86 -13.62 -14.52
CA GLU A 152 5.55 -14.21 -15.68
C GLU A 152 6.91 -14.85 -15.32
N SER A 153 7.38 -14.64 -14.09
CA SER A 153 8.70 -15.10 -13.68
C SER A 153 8.82 -16.63 -13.68
N LYS A 154 10.01 -17.12 -14.04
CA LYS A 154 10.34 -18.55 -14.06
C LYS A 154 10.75 -19.04 -12.66
N PRO A 155 10.75 -20.36 -12.41
CA PRO A 155 11.40 -20.94 -11.24
C PRO A 155 12.83 -20.45 -11.05
N ASP A 156 13.23 -20.26 -9.80
CA ASP A 156 14.56 -19.74 -9.44
C ASP A 156 15.09 -20.41 -8.16
N ARG A 157 16.19 -19.88 -7.62
CA ARG A 157 16.83 -20.38 -6.38
C ARG A 157 15.96 -20.30 -5.13
N TYR A 158 14.91 -19.48 -5.14
CA TYR A 158 14.01 -19.28 -3.99
C TYR A 158 12.80 -20.20 -4.06
N SER A 159 12.32 -20.50 -5.28
CA SER A 159 11.13 -21.35 -5.47
C SER A 159 11.17 -22.10 -6.79
N GLY A 160 10.88 -23.40 -6.74
CA GLY A 160 10.64 -24.21 -7.93
C GLY A 160 9.31 -23.92 -8.65
N LEU A 161 8.46 -23.06 -8.10
CA LEU A 161 7.22 -22.62 -8.74
C LEU A 161 7.51 -21.45 -9.70
N ASN A 162 6.81 -21.42 -10.85
CA ASN A 162 6.73 -20.19 -11.64
C ASN A 162 6.01 -19.09 -10.86
N GLY A 163 6.07 -17.82 -11.32
CA GLY A 163 5.51 -16.70 -10.60
C GLY A 163 4.00 -16.79 -10.39
N MET A 164 3.25 -17.25 -11.39
CA MET A 164 1.80 -17.43 -11.28
C MET A 164 1.42 -18.42 -10.18
N ASP A 165 2.07 -19.57 -10.15
CA ASP A 165 1.80 -20.61 -9.15
C ASP A 165 2.27 -20.17 -7.75
N LEU A 166 3.39 -19.43 -7.67
CA LEU A 166 3.89 -18.90 -6.41
C LEU A 166 2.91 -17.88 -5.83
N VAL A 167 2.43 -16.93 -6.64
CA VAL A 167 1.42 -15.95 -6.23
C VAL A 167 0.12 -16.65 -5.80
N LYS A 168 -0.39 -17.57 -6.64
CA LYS A 168 -1.61 -18.33 -6.31
C LYS A 168 -1.51 -19.07 -4.99
N LYS A 169 -0.33 -19.55 -4.65
CA LYS A 169 -0.08 -20.29 -3.41
C LYS A 169 0.08 -19.38 -2.20
N LYS A 170 0.77 -18.25 -2.33
CA LYS A 170 1.25 -17.43 -1.20
C LYS A 170 0.40 -16.21 -0.93
N VAL A 171 -0.22 -15.64 -1.96
CA VAL A 171 -0.94 -14.37 -1.86
C VAL A 171 -2.42 -14.61 -1.62
N ARG A 172 -2.91 -14.05 -0.54
CA ARG A 172 -4.33 -14.05 -0.17
C ARG A 172 -5.12 -13.00 -0.95
N LEU A 173 -4.55 -11.81 -1.08
CA LEU A 173 -5.24 -10.62 -1.57
C LEU A 173 -4.27 -9.69 -2.28
N LEU A 174 -4.74 -9.00 -3.32
CA LEU A 174 -4.09 -7.85 -3.93
C LEU A 174 -5.03 -6.65 -3.89
N THR A 175 -4.57 -5.52 -3.34
CA THR A 175 -5.21 -4.21 -3.49
C THR A 175 -4.38 -3.31 -4.40
N VAL A 176 -5.04 -2.56 -5.29
CA VAL A 176 -4.37 -1.76 -6.32
C VAL A 176 -4.95 -0.36 -6.37
N MET A 177 -4.07 0.65 -6.30
CA MET A 177 -4.43 2.00 -6.75
C MET A 177 -4.30 2.05 -8.26
N ALA A 178 -5.42 1.93 -8.97
CA ALA A 178 -5.43 2.00 -10.43
C ALA A 178 -6.84 2.18 -11.00
N GLY A 179 -6.89 2.80 -12.16
CA GLY A 179 -8.09 2.90 -12.99
C GLY A 179 -9.00 4.07 -12.62
N ASN A 180 -9.95 4.33 -13.50
CA ASN A 180 -10.99 5.33 -13.32
C ASN A 180 -12.33 4.71 -13.75
N PHE A 181 -13.09 4.19 -12.78
CA PHE A 181 -14.30 3.42 -13.02
C PHE A 181 -15.55 4.30 -13.14
N ALA A 182 -15.49 5.54 -12.63
CA ALA A 182 -16.58 6.50 -12.74
C ALA A 182 -16.72 7.07 -14.17
N GLU A 183 -15.58 7.31 -14.82
CA GLU A 183 -15.57 7.99 -16.13
C GLU A 183 -15.00 7.11 -17.26
N ASN A 184 -14.44 5.92 -16.94
CA ASN A 184 -13.76 5.03 -17.88
C ASN A 184 -12.65 5.75 -18.68
N LYS A 185 -11.95 6.66 -18.01
CA LYS A 185 -10.83 7.43 -18.56
C LYS A 185 -9.49 6.77 -18.25
N PRO A 186 -8.43 7.11 -19.01
CA PRO A 186 -7.07 6.76 -18.65
C PRO A 186 -6.70 7.30 -17.25
N GLU A 187 -5.99 6.48 -16.47
CA GLU A 187 -5.46 6.81 -15.16
C GLU A 187 -3.94 6.65 -15.18
N TYR A 188 -3.22 7.44 -14.40
CA TYR A 188 -1.76 7.60 -14.51
C TYR A 188 -1.00 6.29 -14.35
N ASN A 189 -1.27 5.50 -13.31
CA ASN A 189 -0.58 4.22 -13.07
C ASN A 189 -0.82 3.21 -14.19
N VAL A 190 -2.05 3.21 -14.75
CA VAL A 190 -2.40 2.36 -15.89
C VAL A 190 -1.74 2.86 -17.18
N MET A 191 -1.78 4.17 -17.45
CA MET A 191 -1.21 4.75 -18.66
C MET A 191 0.32 4.61 -18.73
N THR A 192 0.98 4.63 -17.59
CA THR A 192 2.44 4.56 -17.53
C THR A 192 2.97 3.22 -18.01
N ASP A 193 2.25 2.12 -17.74
CA ASP A 193 2.59 0.80 -18.27
C ASP A 193 1.34 -0.01 -18.63
N VAL A 194 0.69 0.38 -19.73
CA VAL A 194 -0.54 -0.27 -20.23
C VAL A 194 -0.38 -1.78 -20.42
N PRO A 195 0.71 -2.30 -21.04
CA PRO A 195 0.87 -3.75 -21.22
C PRO A 195 0.95 -4.51 -19.88
N ALA A 196 1.64 -3.95 -18.89
CA ALA A 196 1.72 -4.55 -17.56
C ALA A 196 0.37 -4.54 -16.85
N ALA A 197 -0.37 -3.43 -16.92
CA ALA A 197 -1.72 -3.31 -16.35
C ALA A 197 -2.70 -4.30 -17.01
N GLN A 198 -2.68 -4.41 -18.34
CA GLN A 198 -3.50 -5.40 -19.07
C GLN A 198 -3.25 -6.82 -18.58
N LYS A 199 -1.98 -7.18 -18.46
CA LYS A 199 -1.53 -8.50 -18.02
C LYS A 199 -1.94 -8.78 -16.57
N LEU A 200 -1.65 -7.84 -15.67
CA LEU A 200 -1.93 -7.98 -14.25
C LEU A 200 -3.45 -8.07 -13.99
N PHE A 201 -4.24 -7.15 -14.54
CA PHE A 201 -5.67 -7.08 -14.23
C PHE A 201 -6.44 -8.26 -14.81
N ALA A 202 -6.04 -8.78 -15.96
CA ALA A 202 -6.64 -9.98 -16.53
C ALA A 202 -6.13 -11.27 -15.87
N GLY A 203 -4.81 -11.35 -15.57
CA GLY A 203 -4.13 -12.61 -15.25
C GLY A 203 -3.93 -12.90 -13.76
N TRP A 204 -4.08 -11.93 -12.86
CA TRP A 204 -3.81 -12.16 -11.44
C TRP A 204 -4.70 -13.26 -10.84
N PRO A 205 -4.14 -14.26 -10.15
CA PRO A 205 -4.88 -15.49 -9.81
C PRO A 205 -5.80 -15.38 -8.59
N THR A 206 -5.57 -14.41 -7.69
CA THR A 206 -6.39 -14.19 -6.49
C THR A 206 -7.33 -12.99 -6.67
N ASP A 207 -8.11 -12.66 -5.65
CA ASP A 207 -8.98 -11.50 -5.68
C ASP A 207 -8.18 -10.20 -5.75
N VAL A 208 -8.68 -9.24 -6.53
CA VAL A 208 -8.08 -7.90 -6.67
C VAL A 208 -9.14 -6.83 -6.38
N TYR A 209 -8.79 -5.92 -5.47
CA TYR A 209 -9.61 -4.76 -5.15
C TYR A 209 -8.94 -3.50 -5.65
N PHE A 210 -9.65 -2.72 -6.44
CA PHE A 210 -9.16 -1.48 -7.03
C PHE A 210 -9.69 -0.27 -6.26
N SER A 211 -8.79 0.57 -5.74
CA SER A 211 -9.12 1.93 -5.35
C SER A 211 -8.91 2.81 -6.58
N GLY A 212 -9.99 3.20 -7.24
CA GLY A 212 -9.95 3.98 -8.47
C GLY A 212 -9.60 5.45 -8.22
N PHE A 213 -9.25 6.15 -9.31
CA PHE A 213 -8.94 7.58 -9.32
C PHE A 213 -10.00 8.42 -8.58
N GLU A 214 -11.28 8.13 -8.82
CA GLU A 214 -12.42 8.83 -8.23
C GLU A 214 -12.48 8.72 -6.71
N VAL A 215 -12.00 7.62 -6.14
CA VAL A 215 -12.03 7.37 -4.69
C VAL A 215 -11.02 8.28 -3.98
N GLY A 216 -9.77 8.29 -4.41
CA GLY A 216 -8.74 9.14 -3.82
C GLY A 216 -9.01 10.63 -4.07
N LEU A 217 -9.54 10.98 -5.26
CA LEU A 217 -9.90 12.35 -5.59
C LEU A 217 -10.99 12.92 -4.66
N ALA A 218 -11.90 12.09 -4.18
CA ALA A 218 -12.96 12.49 -3.27
C ALA A 218 -12.49 12.74 -1.83
N ILE A 219 -11.24 12.42 -1.49
CA ILE A 219 -10.72 12.43 -0.13
C ILE A 219 -9.39 13.20 -0.13
N LEU A 220 -9.38 14.39 0.43
CA LEU A 220 -8.20 15.25 0.46
C LEU A 220 -7.49 15.16 1.81
N TYR A 221 -6.18 14.88 1.78
CA TYR A 221 -5.31 14.98 2.94
C TYR A 221 -5.02 16.45 3.22
N PRO A 222 -5.35 16.99 4.41
CA PRO A 222 -5.31 18.43 4.65
C PRO A 222 -3.88 18.92 4.90
N ALA A 223 -3.54 20.07 4.31
CA ALA A 223 -2.28 20.77 4.57
C ALA A 223 -2.02 21.05 6.06
N SER A 224 -3.09 21.33 6.81
CA SER A 224 -2.99 21.60 8.24
C SER A 224 -2.40 20.45 9.05
N SER A 225 -2.65 19.21 8.64
CA SER A 225 -2.02 18.05 9.29
C SER A 225 -0.50 18.04 9.08
N ILE A 226 -0.04 18.36 7.86
CA ILE A 226 1.41 18.46 7.56
C ILE A 226 2.07 19.58 8.37
N GLU A 227 1.33 20.65 8.65
CA GLU A 227 1.86 21.79 9.40
C GLU A 227 1.94 21.52 10.92
N HIS A 228 0.99 20.75 11.46
CA HIS A 228 0.79 20.68 12.90
C HIS A 228 0.96 19.28 13.52
N ASP A 229 0.73 18.19 12.78
CA ASP A 229 0.66 16.85 13.38
C ASP A 229 1.99 16.07 13.23
N PHE A 230 2.89 16.48 12.32
CA PHE A 230 4.16 15.80 12.11
C PHE A 230 5.28 16.45 12.89
N PRO A 231 6.16 15.66 13.55
CA PRO A 231 7.32 16.21 14.22
C PRO A 231 8.32 16.81 13.22
N ALA A 232 9.11 17.78 13.68
CA ALA A 232 10.18 18.36 12.89
C ALA A 232 11.18 17.28 12.44
N GLY A 233 11.69 17.39 11.20
CA GLY A 233 12.59 16.40 10.63
C GLY A 233 11.92 15.10 10.18
N ASN A 234 10.59 15.05 10.13
CA ASN A 234 9.89 13.91 9.55
C ASN A 234 10.02 13.93 8.02
N PRO A 235 10.67 12.93 7.38
CA PRO A 235 10.96 12.94 5.95
C PRO A 235 9.69 12.93 5.07
N VAL A 236 8.58 12.39 5.58
CA VAL A 236 7.29 12.37 4.86
C VAL A 236 6.68 13.77 4.81
N ALA A 237 6.65 14.49 5.93
CA ALA A 237 6.15 15.86 5.97
C ALA A 237 7.06 16.83 5.18
N GLU A 238 8.38 16.61 5.21
CA GLU A 238 9.33 17.38 4.40
C GLU A 238 9.09 17.14 2.90
N ALA A 239 8.88 15.90 2.48
CA ALA A 239 8.54 15.56 1.11
C ALA A 239 7.26 16.27 0.65
N TYR A 240 6.23 16.26 1.48
CA TYR A 240 4.97 16.93 1.17
C TYR A 240 5.17 18.45 0.97
N ARG A 241 5.99 19.10 1.83
CA ARG A 241 6.31 20.54 1.71
C ARG A 241 7.12 20.89 0.45
N VAL A 242 7.92 19.95 -0.04
CA VAL A 242 8.75 20.13 -1.25
C VAL A 242 7.96 19.84 -2.51
N TYR A 243 7.04 18.88 -2.46
CA TYR A 243 6.27 18.41 -3.61
C TYR A 243 5.49 19.53 -4.30
N ALA A 244 4.85 20.41 -3.53
CA ALA A 244 4.14 21.57 -4.06
C ALA A 244 4.15 22.73 -3.05
N LYS A 245 3.80 23.93 -3.53
CA LYS A 245 3.76 25.14 -2.68
C LYS A 245 2.67 25.03 -1.62
N MET A 246 3.06 25.03 -0.35
CA MET A 246 2.13 25.04 0.80
C MET A 246 1.37 26.37 0.91
N PRO A 247 0.13 26.40 1.51
CA PRO A 247 -0.66 25.22 1.85
C PRO A 247 -1.39 24.62 0.64
N TYR A 248 -1.51 23.31 0.59
CA TYR A 248 -2.35 22.62 -0.39
C TYR A 248 -2.88 21.31 0.22
N ASP A 249 -4.09 20.90 -0.15
CA ASP A 249 -4.65 19.61 0.20
C ASP A 249 -4.41 18.64 -0.97
N ARG A 250 -4.03 17.39 -0.65
CA ARG A 250 -3.69 16.39 -1.69
C ARG A 250 -4.67 15.23 -1.67
N PRO A 251 -5.19 14.80 -2.83
CA PRO A 251 -5.93 13.54 -2.91
C PRO A 251 -5.16 12.36 -2.32
N THR A 252 -5.89 11.38 -1.77
CA THR A 252 -5.35 10.28 -0.96
C THR A 252 -5.43 8.94 -1.69
N TRP A 253 -5.06 8.87 -2.95
CA TRP A 253 -5.22 7.67 -3.78
C TRP A 253 -4.58 6.43 -3.14
N ASP A 254 -3.33 6.54 -2.71
CA ASP A 254 -2.55 5.44 -2.15
C ASP A 254 -2.98 5.09 -0.73
N LEU A 255 -3.28 6.12 0.07
CA LEU A 255 -3.73 5.93 1.46
C LEU A 255 -5.04 5.16 1.51
N THR A 256 -5.96 5.41 0.56
CA THR A 256 -7.24 4.68 0.48
C THR A 256 -7.04 3.20 0.20
N THR A 257 -6.05 2.87 -0.64
CA THR A 257 -5.68 1.49 -0.95
C THR A 257 -5.14 0.76 0.28
N VAL A 258 -4.20 1.40 1.00
CA VAL A 258 -3.66 0.87 2.27
C VAL A 258 -4.77 0.72 3.32
N LEU A 259 -5.62 1.73 3.49
CA LEU A 259 -6.68 1.69 4.50
C LEU A 259 -7.69 0.57 4.23
N TYR A 260 -8.10 0.37 2.97
CA TYR A 260 -9.01 -0.71 2.62
C TYR A 260 -8.40 -2.08 2.91
N ASP A 261 -7.17 -2.32 2.48
CA ASP A 261 -6.50 -3.61 2.68
C ASP A 261 -6.42 -4.02 4.16
N LEU A 262 -6.12 -3.05 5.03
CA LEU A 262 -5.90 -3.29 6.45
C LEU A 262 -7.18 -3.14 7.31
N ARG A 263 -8.23 -2.55 6.77
CA ARG A 263 -9.49 -2.27 7.48
C ARG A 263 -10.74 -2.51 6.59
N PRO A 264 -10.85 -3.66 5.89
CA PRO A 264 -11.92 -3.90 4.93
C PRO A 264 -13.32 -3.88 5.57
N ASP A 265 -13.43 -4.32 6.83
CA ASP A 265 -14.69 -4.49 7.53
C ASP A 265 -15.13 -3.26 8.37
N ARG A 266 -14.43 -2.13 8.24
CA ARG A 266 -14.75 -0.92 9.02
C ARG A 266 -15.82 -0.03 8.39
N GLY A 267 -16.37 -0.41 7.22
CA GLY A 267 -17.38 0.36 6.52
C GLY A 267 -16.87 1.72 6.00
N TYR A 268 -15.56 1.79 5.71
CA TYR A 268 -14.96 2.97 5.09
C TYR A 268 -15.33 3.08 3.62
N PHE A 269 -15.55 1.96 2.95
CA PHE A 269 -15.84 1.88 1.53
C PHE A 269 -16.98 0.91 1.27
N ASP A 270 -17.72 1.15 0.19
CA ASP A 270 -18.56 0.14 -0.42
C ASP A 270 -17.75 -0.56 -1.52
N VAL A 271 -18.09 -1.82 -1.78
CA VAL A 271 -17.40 -2.65 -2.78
C VAL A 271 -18.37 -2.99 -3.90
N SER A 272 -17.90 -2.98 -5.15
CA SER A 272 -18.67 -3.42 -6.29
C SER A 272 -19.05 -4.91 -6.20
N PRO A 273 -20.05 -5.40 -6.93
CA PRO A 273 -20.17 -6.82 -7.20
C PRO A 273 -18.88 -7.37 -7.87
N PRO A 274 -18.68 -8.71 -7.86
CA PRO A 274 -17.58 -9.32 -8.58
C PRO A 274 -17.64 -9.06 -10.09
N GLY A 275 -16.47 -8.96 -10.71
CA GLY A 275 -16.38 -8.69 -12.14
C GLY A 275 -14.98 -8.90 -12.71
N ASN A 276 -14.78 -8.34 -13.89
CA ASN A 276 -13.50 -8.27 -14.59
C ASN A 276 -13.16 -6.82 -14.92
N VAL A 277 -11.90 -6.47 -14.92
CA VAL A 277 -11.42 -5.16 -15.37
C VAL A 277 -10.72 -5.32 -16.71
N VAL A 278 -11.12 -4.50 -17.67
CA VAL A 278 -10.55 -4.45 -19.02
C VAL A 278 -9.79 -3.14 -19.16
N VAL A 279 -8.56 -3.21 -19.62
CA VAL A 279 -7.69 -2.06 -19.90
C VAL A 279 -7.61 -1.87 -21.41
N ALA A 280 -8.05 -0.72 -21.90
CA ALA A 280 -7.95 -0.34 -23.31
C ALA A 280 -6.50 0.05 -23.68
N ALA A 281 -6.20 0.12 -24.98
CA ALA A 281 -4.86 0.46 -25.46
C ALA A 281 -4.38 1.86 -25.04
N ASN A 282 -5.29 2.78 -24.73
CA ASN A 282 -4.99 4.12 -24.22
C ASN A 282 -4.91 4.19 -22.68
N GLY A 283 -5.02 3.05 -21.97
CA GLY A 283 -5.01 3.03 -20.50
C GLY A 283 -6.36 3.27 -19.83
N ALA A 284 -7.44 3.48 -20.58
CA ALA A 284 -8.79 3.57 -20.01
C ALA A 284 -9.21 2.22 -19.43
N THR A 285 -9.90 2.24 -18.28
CA THR A 285 -10.37 1.04 -17.60
C THR A 285 -11.87 0.92 -17.63
N THR A 286 -12.37 -0.29 -17.80
CA THR A 286 -13.80 -0.60 -17.78
C THR A 286 -14.05 -1.80 -16.89
N PHE A 287 -14.98 -1.67 -15.96
CA PHE A 287 -15.45 -2.78 -15.14
C PHE A 287 -16.61 -3.51 -15.83
N LYS A 288 -16.50 -4.83 -15.91
CA LYS A 288 -17.56 -5.70 -16.45
C LYS A 288 -18.03 -6.66 -15.36
N PRO A 289 -19.25 -6.50 -14.83
CA PRO A 289 -19.80 -7.40 -13.83
C PRO A 289 -19.79 -8.86 -14.33
N SER A 290 -19.39 -9.78 -13.46
CA SER A 290 -19.35 -11.22 -13.74
C SER A 290 -19.38 -12.01 -12.43
N PRO A 291 -20.35 -12.92 -12.21
CA PRO A 291 -20.45 -13.68 -10.97
C PRO A 291 -19.21 -14.53 -10.63
N GLN A 292 -18.42 -14.91 -11.64
CA GLN A 292 -17.18 -15.68 -11.49
C GLN A 292 -15.93 -14.78 -11.50
N GLY A 293 -16.11 -13.46 -11.64
CA GLY A 293 -15.02 -12.50 -11.65
C GLY A 293 -14.34 -12.38 -10.28
N LYS A 294 -13.06 -12.03 -10.29
CA LYS A 294 -12.25 -11.84 -9.08
C LYS A 294 -11.73 -10.40 -8.98
N ARG A 295 -12.40 -9.46 -9.63
CA ARG A 295 -12.04 -8.05 -9.63
C ARG A 295 -13.19 -7.28 -8.99
N TYR A 296 -12.82 -6.36 -8.12
CA TYR A 296 -13.73 -5.52 -7.37
C TYR A 296 -13.20 -4.09 -7.40
N PHE A 297 -14.06 -3.09 -7.34
CA PHE A 297 -13.62 -1.71 -7.14
C PHE A 297 -14.35 -1.05 -5.97
N LEU A 298 -13.65 -0.13 -5.33
CA LEU A 298 -14.12 0.61 -4.17
C LEU A 298 -15.01 1.78 -4.61
N LYS A 299 -15.96 2.10 -3.76
CA LYS A 299 -16.81 3.29 -3.86
C LYS A 299 -16.84 3.98 -2.52
N VAL A 300 -17.01 5.29 -2.55
CA VAL A 300 -17.09 6.11 -1.34
C VAL A 300 -18.21 7.13 -1.47
N ASN A 301 -19.02 7.28 -0.43
CA ASN A 301 -19.96 8.37 -0.30
C ASN A 301 -19.38 9.50 0.56
N PRO A 302 -20.00 10.70 0.62
CA PRO A 302 -19.44 11.84 1.36
C PRO A 302 -19.21 11.58 2.87
N VAL A 303 -20.04 10.75 3.52
CA VAL A 303 -19.85 10.39 4.94
C VAL A 303 -18.66 9.45 5.10
N GLN A 304 -18.53 8.46 4.22
CA GLN A 304 -17.38 7.58 4.19
C GLN A 304 -16.09 8.36 3.88
N ALA A 305 -16.12 9.29 2.91
CA ALA A 305 -14.96 10.13 2.56
C ALA A 305 -14.44 10.92 3.76
N ALA A 306 -15.33 11.53 4.55
CA ALA A 306 -14.93 12.24 5.76
C ALA A 306 -14.26 11.30 6.80
N ARG A 307 -14.84 10.12 7.02
CA ARG A 307 -14.30 9.12 7.96
C ARG A 307 -12.95 8.56 7.48
N VAL A 308 -12.80 8.32 6.18
CA VAL A 308 -11.54 7.87 5.57
C VAL A 308 -10.47 8.93 5.72
N ARG A 309 -10.79 10.19 5.40
CA ARG A 309 -9.85 11.32 5.60
C ARG A 309 -9.35 11.37 7.05
N ASP A 310 -10.26 11.33 8.02
CA ASP A 310 -9.89 11.42 9.43
C ASP A 310 -9.02 10.22 9.85
N ALA A 311 -9.30 9.03 9.34
CA ALA A 311 -8.47 7.85 9.57
C ALA A 311 -7.08 7.98 8.93
N CYS A 312 -6.99 8.47 7.69
CA CYS A 312 -5.72 8.70 7.00
C CYS A 312 -4.87 9.74 7.72
N VAL A 313 -5.45 10.87 8.11
CA VAL A 313 -4.77 11.92 8.89
C VAL A 313 -4.19 11.34 10.18
N TRP A 314 -5.05 10.66 10.95
CA TRP A 314 -4.62 10.09 12.22
C TRP A 314 -3.53 9.03 12.07
N LEU A 315 -3.62 8.15 11.06
CA LEU A 315 -2.64 7.08 10.84
C LEU A 315 -1.32 7.60 10.31
N ALA A 316 -1.33 8.45 9.28
CA ALA A 316 -0.09 8.91 8.63
C ALA A 316 0.75 9.81 9.54
N SER A 317 0.12 10.54 10.48
CA SER A 317 0.79 11.46 11.41
C SER A 317 1.28 10.80 12.71
N GLN A 318 1.09 9.48 12.88
CA GLN A 318 1.55 8.79 14.10
C GLN A 318 3.06 8.92 14.29
N PRO A 319 3.53 9.11 15.53
CA PRO A 319 4.95 9.12 15.85
C PRO A 319 5.59 7.73 15.61
N LYS A 320 6.93 7.70 15.67
CA LYS A 320 7.75 6.47 15.52
C LYS A 320 7.33 5.36 16.47
#